data_fd38d03f7a19989ee3f0c7438df1d2c2
#
_entry.id   fd38d03f7a19989ee3f0c7438df1d2c2
#
_cell.length_a   1.000
_cell.length_b   1.000
_cell.length_c   1.000
_cell.angle_alpha   90.00
_cell.angle_beta   90.00
_cell.angle_gamma   90.00
#
_symmetry.space_group_name_H-M   'P 1'
#
loop_
_entity.id
_entity.type
_entity.pdbx_description
1 polymer ?
#
loop_
_entity_poly.entity_id
_entity_poly.type
_entity_poly.pdbx_seq_one_letter_code
_entity_poly.pdbx_strand_id
1 'polypeptide(L)'
;KPLRDADAEMAAGRGSRLSQLLLNHPAFKDEDKPSDLPPFEPGKPQPPPSTLRGIVETTDQWIAASPAIAAARNQLNSDYLQKLSVGTEKLTGEITIHGKAGLRSILEKLELWLTKEGVTDHTRHGIGLKNLLFIAAELLLLSQSAETGLPLLLVEEPEAHLHPQLQLRLMEFLEEEAIASGVQAVLTTHSPNLASKAKLADVSIVDRGRVFPLSEGHTVLAPGDYRFLEKFLDATRANLFFARGVVIVEGDAENILLPVLAELIGSSLSRNGVSIVNVGHRGLFRYGRIFQRASGPALPIPVACISDRDLPPDEASHYLGVRKTESVLITEGKVAQHEATLKKYDGQLVKTFVSPQWTLEYDLALFGLAKELHMAIAAAKALSETGTAPDQVAIAAAEAAFTAEEAKKPSARQLAAFVFKPLFKKQASKVETAQQLAAVLKDANPTPAAMRKKLPAYLIEALEYACGTTPSIPVNADAA
;
A
#
# COMPACT_ATOMS: atom_id res chain seq x y z
N LYS A 1 -10.35 -5.54 -18.04
CA LYS A 1 -10.00 -6.96 -17.96
C LYS A 1 -8.94 -7.14 -16.88
N PRO A 2 -8.98 -8.19 -16.05
CA PRO A 2 -7.92 -8.43 -15.08
C PRO A 2 -6.60 -8.71 -15.80
N LEU A 3 -5.48 -8.18 -15.28
CA LEU A 3 -4.13 -8.34 -15.82
C LEU A 3 -3.62 -9.81 -15.88
N ARG A 4 -4.42 -10.75 -15.37
CA ARG A 4 -4.08 -12.19 -15.31
C ARG A 4 -3.87 -12.85 -16.67
N ASP A 5 -4.35 -12.24 -17.75
CA ASP A 5 -4.29 -12.78 -19.12
C ASP A 5 -3.35 -11.99 -20.04
N ALA A 6 -2.41 -11.20 -19.49
CA ALA A 6 -1.48 -10.40 -20.30
C ALA A 6 -0.72 -11.23 -21.35
N ASP A 7 -0.33 -12.47 -21.03
CA ASP A 7 0.34 -13.37 -21.96
C ASP A 7 -0.56 -13.74 -23.15
N ALA A 8 -1.81 -14.07 -22.89
CA ALA A 8 -2.76 -14.46 -23.95
C ALA A 8 -3.12 -13.27 -24.85
N GLU A 9 -3.23 -12.06 -24.29
CA GLU A 9 -3.57 -10.85 -25.03
C GLU A 9 -2.39 -10.33 -25.89
N MET A 10 -1.13 -10.60 -25.49
CA MET A 10 0.07 -10.20 -26.21
C MET A 10 0.60 -11.29 -27.17
N ALA A 11 0.10 -12.52 -27.07
CA ALA A 11 0.43 -13.61 -27.95
C ALA A 11 -0.08 -13.36 -29.38
N ALA A 12 0.58 -14.01 -30.35
CA ALA A 12 0.11 -14.00 -31.73
C ALA A 12 -1.30 -14.56 -31.80
N GLY A 13 -2.19 -13.91 -32.54
CA GLY A 13 -3.55 -14.38 -32.68
C GLY A 13 -4.46 -13.39 -33.40
N ARG A 14 -5.63 -13.89 -33.80
CA ARG A 14 -6.63 -13.07 -34.51
C ARG A 14 -7.15 -11.97 -33.59
N GLY A 15 -6.87 -10.72 -33.98
CA GLY A 15 -7.28 -9.55 -33.19
C GLY A 15 -6.46 -9.34 -31.90
N SER A 16 -5.21 -9.86 -31.88
CA SER A 16 -4.28 -9.61 -30.75
C SER A 16 -4.10 -8.12 -30.45
N ARG A 17 -3.79 -7.78 -29.21
CA ARG A 17 -3.56 -6.37 -28.83
C ARG A 17 -2.41 -5.74 -29.59
N LEU A 18 -1.35 -6.49 -29.82
CA LEU A 18 -0.23 -6.04 -30.65
C LEU A 18 -0.69 -5.72 -32.08
N SER A 19 -1.49 -6.58 -32.70
CA SER A 19 -1.98 -6.33 -34.07
C SER A 19 -2.88 -5.10 -34.14
N GLN A 20 -3.73 -4.84 -33.13
CA GLN A 20 -4.55 -3.63 -33.05
C GLN A 20 -3.69 -2.36 -32.88
N LEU A 21 -2.68 -2.42 -32.03
CA LEU A 21 -1.73 -1.32 -31.80
C LEU A 21 -1.01 -0.96 -33.11
N LEU A 22 -0.45 -1.95 -33.78
CA LEU A 22 0.31 -1.73 -35.02
C LEU A 22 -0.57 -1.23 -36.16
N LEU A 23 -1.80 -1.73 -36.29
CA LEU A 23 -2.76 -1.26 -37.30
C LEU A 23 -3.12 0.22 -37.11
N ASN A 24 -3.21 0.69 -35.89
CA ASN A 24 -3.54 2.09 -35.59
C ASN A 24 -2.31 3.01 -35.59
N HIS A 25 -1.11 2.47 -35.58
CA HIS A 25 0.11 3.25 -35.54
C HIS A 25 0.36 3.95 -36.89
N PRO A 26 0.63 5.27 -36.92
CA PRO A 26 0.81 6.05 -38.16
C PRO A 26 1.84 5.47 -39.13
N ALA A 27 2.92 4.86 -38.62
CA ALA A 27 3.97 4.25 -39.44
C ALA A 27 3.46 3.06 -40.28
N PHE A 28 2.33 2.45 -39.96
CA PHE A 28 1.79 1.30 -40.70
C PHE A 28 0.75 1.67 -41.74
N LYS A 29 0.47 2.97 -41.93
CA LYS A 29 -0.57 3.46 -42.84
C LYS A 29 -0.35 3.01 -44.31
N ASP A 30 0.89 2.91 -44.72
CA ASP A 30 1.25 2.56 -46.11
C ASP A 30 1.76 1.12 -46.27
N GLU A 31 1.85 0.34 -45.18
CA GLU A 31 2.42 -1.01 -45.16
C GLU A 31 1.52 -2.08 -45.81
N ASP A 32 0.25 -1.77 -46.08
CA ASP A 32 -0.69 -2.67 -46.80
C ASP A 32 -0.64 -2.51 -48.32
N LYS A 33 0.26 -1.67 -48.84
CA LYS A 33 0.45 -1.56 -50.28
C LYS A 33 1.11 -2.84 -50.82
N PRO A 34 0.65 -3.36 -51.99
CA PRO A 34 1.29 -4.48 -52.64
C PRO A 34 2.72 -4.14 -53.05
N SER A 35 3.51 -5.16 -53.33
CA SER A 35 4.88 -4.98 -53.83
C SER A 35 4.89 -4.15 -55.11
N ASP A 36 5.77 -3.15 -55.15
CA ASP A 36 6.07 -2.33 -56.33
C ASP A 36 7.19 -2.96 -57.18
N LEU A 37 7.69 -4.11 -56.78
CA LEU A 37 8.74 -4.83 -57.49
C LEU A 37 8.19 -5.66 -58.64
N PRO A 38 9.01 -5.91 -59.71
CA PRO A 38 8.64 -6.83 -60.76
C PRO A 38 8.41 -8.26 -60.19
N PRO A 39 7.65 -9.11 -60.91
CA PRO A 39 7.45 -10.47 -60.49
C PRO A 39 8.74 -11.22 -60.17
N PHE A 40 8.73 -12.04 -59.14
CA PHE A 40 9.90 -12.80 -58.71
C PHE A 40 10.42 -13.71 -59.84
N GLU A 41 11.70 -13.56 -60.21
CA GLU A 41 12.37 -14.48 -61.14
C GLU A 41 13.44 -15.29 -60.39
N PRO A 42 13.35 -16.62 -60.35
CA PRO A 42 14.34 -17.45 -59.69
C PRO A 42 15.75 -17.20 -60.24
N GLY A 43 16.73 -16.98 -59.36
CA GLY A 43 18.14 -16.75 -59.74
C GLY A 43 18.51 -15.33 -60.07
N LYS A 44 17.57 -14.36 -60.08
CA LYS A 44 17.90 -12.91 -60.19
C LYS A 44 17.83 -12.23 -58.81
N PRO A 45 18.85 -11.44 -58.47
CA PRO A 45 18.79 -10.64 -57.24
C PRO A 45 17.70 -9.58 -57.38
N GLN A 46 16.83 -9.49 -56.36
CA GLN A 46 15.82 -8.43 -56.26
C GLN A 46 16.07 -7.61 -54.98
N PRO A 47 15.85 -6.28 -55.00
CA PRO A 47 15.87 -5.49 -53.80
C PRO A 47 14.75 -5.93 -52.87
N PRO A 48 14.89 -5.70 -51.54
CA PRO A 48 13.79 -5.98 -50.62
C PRO A 48 12.58 -5.08 -50.93
N PRO A 49 11.35 -5.59 -50.82
CA PRO A 49 10.14 -4.79 -50.94
C PRO A 49 10.08 -3.68 -49.88
N SER A 50 9.45 -2.56 -50.23
CA SER A 50 9.36 -1.38 -49.36
C SER A 50 8.28 -1.51 -48.27
N THR A 51 7.36 -2.49 -48.40
CA THR A 51 6.21 -2.67 -47.49
C THR A 51 6.18 -4.05 -46.89
N LEU A 52 5.57 -4.19 -45.68
CA LEU A 52 5.40 -5.48 -45.03
C LEU A 52 4.58 -6.46 -45.87
N ARG A 53 3.51 -5.99 -46.50
CA ARG A 53 2.74 -6.79 -47.46
C ARG A 53 3.58 -7.27 -48.62
N GLY A 54 4.38 -6.37 -49.21
CA GLY A 54 5.28 -6.72 -50.31
C GLY A 54 6.33 -7.76 -49.92
N ILE A 55 6.87 -7.68 -48.69
CA ILE A 55 7.79 -8.69 -48.13
C ILE A 55 7.12 -10.08 -48.07
N VAL A 56 5.90 -10.16 -47.59
CA VAL A 56 5.16 -11.45 -47.47
C VAL A 56 4.81 -11.98 -48.85
N GLU A 57 4.36 -11.15 -49.81
CA GLU A 57 4.10 -11.53 -51.19
C GLU A 57 5.34 -12.08 -51.87
N THR A 58 6.49 -11.46 -51.71
CA THR A 58 7.77 -11.94 -52.23
C THR A 58 8.20 -13.25 -51.54
N THR A 59 8.00 -13.38 -50.25
CA THR A 59 8.31 -14.62 -49.52
C THR A 59 7.44 -15.77 -50.00
N ASP A 60 6.14 -15.53 -50.25
CA ASP A 60 5.23 -16.55 -50.80
C ASP A 60 5.69 -17.05 -52.19
N GLN A 61 6.14 -16.12 -53.08
CA GLN A 61 6.72 -16.43 -54.36
C GLN A 61 7.99 -17.31 -54.24
N TRP A 62 8.87 -16.98 -53.28
CA TRP A 62 10.08 -17.78 -53.04
C TRP A 62 9.76 -19.18 -52.52
N ILE A 63 8.76 -19.33 -51.63
CA ILE A 63 8.32 -20.62 -51.15
C ILE A 63 7.72 -21.43 -52.28
N ALA A 64 6.84 -20.84 -53.09
CA ALA A 64 6.24 -21.49 -54.24
C ALA A 64 7.27 -21.94 -55.27
N ALA A 65 8.37 -21.19 -55.43
CA ALA A 65 9.48 -21.52 -56.34
C ALA A 65 10.49 -22.50 -55.75
N SER A 66 10.39 -22.83 -54.45
CA SER A 66 11.27 -23.83 -53.79
C SER A 66 11.23 -25.18 -54.55
N PRO A 67 12.39 -25.81 -54.84
CA PRO A 67 12.44 -27.10 -55.56
C PRO A 67 11.57 -28.18 -54.89
N ALA A 68 11.50 -28.22 -53.56
CA ALA A 68 10.69 -29.18 -52.81
C ALA A 68 9.18 -28.93 -52.99
N ILE A 69 8.74 -27.68 -52.94
CA ILE A 69 7.32 -27.33 -53.13
C ILE A 69 6.93 -27.51 -54.63
N ALA A 70 7.81 -27.10 -55.55
CA ALA A 70 7.59 -27.31 -56.99
C ALA A 70 7.48 -28.79 -57.34
N ALA A 71 8.33 -29.67 -56.77
CA ALA A 71 8.27 -31.10 -56.98
C ALA A 71 6.95 -31.68 -56.42
N ALA A 72 6.54 -31.35 -55.19
CA ALA A 72 5.30 -31.81 -54.57
C ALA A 72 4.07 -31.34 -55.38
N ARG A 73 4.05 -30.08 -55.84
CA ARG A 73 2.97 -29.54 -56.67
C ARG A 73 2.91 -30.25 -58.04
N ASN A 74 4.06 -30.48 -58.72
CA ASN A 74 4.10 -31.18 -60.00
C ASN A 74 3.61 -32.60 -59.82
N GLN A 75 4.05 -33.33 -58.81
CA GLN A 75 3.59 -34.68 -58.52
C GLN A 75 2.07 -34.72 -58.27
N LEU A 76 1.54 -33.79 -57.44
CA LEU A 76 0.09 -33.70 -57.19
C LEU A 76 -0.68 -33.48 -58.51
N ASN A 77 -0.17 -32.57 -59.35
CA ASN A 77 -0.83 -32.23 -60.63
C ASN A 77 -0.73 -33.38 -61.64
N SER A 78 0.46 -33.98 -61.88
CA SER A 78 0.68 -34.99 -62.87
C SER A 78 0.08 -36.37 -62.48
N ASP A 79 0.28 -36.80 -61.22
CA ASP A 79 -0.01 -38.16 -60.82
C ASP A 79 -1.44 -38.33 -60.31
N TYR A 80 -2.07 -37.22 -59.86
CA TYR A 80 -3.41 -37.28 -59.28
C TYR A 80 -4.42 -36.39 -60.02
N LEU A 81 -4.22 -35.07 -60.07
CA LEU A 81 -5.25 -34.13 -60.57
C LEU A 81 -5.52 -34.29 -62.10
N GLN A 82 -4.49 -34.56 -62.87
CA GLN A 82 -4.68 -34.85 -64.28
C GLN A 82 -5.50 -36.12 -64.53
N LYS A 83 -5.34 -37.14 -63.70
CA LYS A 83 -6.13 -38.38 -63.77
C LYS A 83 -7.60 -38.23 -63.35
N LEU A 84 -7.86 -37.17 -62.55
CA LEU A 84 -9.22 -36.84 -62.10
C LEU A 84 -9.90 -35.80 -63.00
N SER A 85 -9.19 -35.29 -64.04
CA SER A 85 -9.72 -34.30 -64.95
C SER A 85 -10.68 -34.99 -65.94
N VAL A 86 -11.83 -34.38 -66.22
CA VAL A 86 -12.90 -34.96 -67.12
C VAL A 86 -13.05 -33.99 -68.31
N GLY A 87 -13.02 -34.57 -69.52
CA GLY A 87 -13.19 -33.80 -70.74
C GLY A 87 -12.04 -32.86 -71.02
N THR A 88 -12.31 -31.60 -71.37
CA THR A 88 -11.33 -30.56 -71.68
C THR A 88 -10.90 -29.76 -70.46
N GLU A 89 -11.54 -29.95 -69.30
CA GLU A 89 -11.19 -29.26 -68.06
C GLU A 89 -10.00 -29.92 -67.36
N LYS A 90 -8.88 -29.19 -67.21
CA LYS A 90 -7.69 -29.65 -66.51
C LYS A 90 -7.72 -29.13 -65.09
N LEU A 91 -7.77 -30.04 -64.10
CA LEU A 91 -7.60 -29.68 -62.71
C LEU A 91 -6.13 -29.47 -62.42
N THR A 92 -5.81 -28.33 -61.81
CA THR A 92 -4.46 -27.98 -61.33
C THR A 92 -4.51 -27.46 -59.90
N GLY A 93 -3.64 -27.95 -59.04
CA GLY A 93 -3.45 -27.47 -57.67
C GLY A 93 -2.25 -26.55 -57.56
N GLU A 94 -2.36 -25.52 -56.76
CA GLU A 94 -1.28 -24.66 -56.35
C GLU A 94 -1.01 -24.79 -54.87
N ILE A 95 0.27 -24.72 -54.47
CA ILE A 95 0.68 -24.73 -53.08
C ILE A 95 1.20 -23.30 -52.79
N THR A 96 0.45 -22.58 -51.94
CA THR A 96 0.76 -21.19 -51.55
C THR A 96 0.62 -21.05 -50.05
N ILE A 97 1.17 -20.00 -49.47
CA ILE A 97 0.88 -19.61 -48.10
C ILE A 97 -0.60 -19.23 -48.00
N HIS A 98 -1.30 -19.70 -46.98
CA HIS A 98 -2.74 -19.55 -46.83
C HIS A 98 -3.18 -18.08 -46.86
N GLY A 99 -3.96 -17.73 -47.87
CA GLY A 99 -4.66 -16.46 -48.02
C GLY A 99 -3.80 -15.34 -48.60
N LYS A 100 -4.42 -14.45 -49.39
CA LYS A 100 -3.83 -13.13 -49.70
C LYS A 100 -3.64 -12.42 -48.39
N ALA A 101 -2.41 -12.44 -47.86
CA ALA A 101 -2.11 -11.92 -46.52
C ALA A 101 -2.19 -10.37 -46.53
N GLY A 102 -3.37 -9.82 -46.28
CA GLY A 102 -3.48 -8.39 -45.96
C GLY A 102 -2.66 -8.06 -44.70
N LEU A 103 -2.26 -6.81 -44.58
CA LEU A 103 -1.45 -6.30 -43.45
C LEU A 103 -1.94 -6.85 -42.09
N ARG A 104 -3.25 -6.85 -41.86
CA ARG A 104 -3.85 -7.35 -40.64
C ARG A 104 -3.45 -8.80 -40.30
N SER A 105 -3.50 -9.70 -41.27
CA SER A 105 -3.15 -11.11 -41.03
C SER A 105 -1.65 -11.32 -40.80
N ILE A 106 -0.82 -10.41 -41.28
CA ILE A 106 0.62 -10.40 -41.00
C ILE A 106 0.85 -9.97 -39.55
N LEU A 107 0.23 -8.86 -39.15
CA LEU A 107 0.38 -8.30 -37.80
C LEU A 107 -0.17 -9.24 -36.72
N GLU A 108 -1.21 -10.02 -37.03
CA GLU A 108 -1.77 -11.05 -36.12
C GLU A 108 -0.82 -12.23 -35.84
N LYS A 109 0.26 -12.37 -36.62
CA LYS A 109 1.31 -13.37 -36.40
C LYS A 109 2.49 -12.84 -35.61
N LEU A 110 2.55 -11.53 -35.36
CA LEU A 110 3.62 -10.93 -34.59
C LEU A 110 3.36 -11.13 -33.09
N GLU A 111 4.46 -11.28 -32.36
CA GLU A 111 4.45 -11.41 -30.89
C GLU A 111 5.37 -10.34 -30.30
N LEU A 112 4.98 -9.79 -29.16
CA LEU A 112 5.80 -8.81 -28.45
C LEU A 112 6.46 -9.49 -27.25
N TRP A 113 7.80 -9.46 -27.25
CA TRP A 113 8.61 -10.07 -26.21
C TRP A 113 9.40 -9.02 -25.44
N LEU A 114 9.49 -9.19 -24.13
CA LEU A 114 10.43 -8.45 -23.31
C LEU A 114 11.84 -9.03 -23.52
N THR A 115 12.81 -8.15 -23.70
CA THR A 115 14.22 -8.51 -23.69
C THR A 115 14.92 -7.83 -22.53
N LYS A 116 15.75 -8.57 -21.80
CA LYS A 116 16.61 -8.03 -20.77
C LYS A 116 18.04 -8.44 -21.06
N GLU A 117 18.96 -7.51 -20.88
CA GLU A 117 20.38 -7.75 -21.10
C GLU A 117 20.86 -8.99 -20.33
N GLY A 118 21.50 -9.93 -21.04
CA GLY A 118 21.95 -11.20 -20.47
C GLY A 118 20.89 -12.33 -20.35
N VAL A 119 19.64 -12.09 -20.77
CA VAL A 119 18.59 -13.13 -20.79
C VAL A 119 18.24 -13.48 -22.23
N THR A 120 18.60 -14.68 -22.67
CA THR A 120 18.35 -15.19 -24.03
C THR A 120 17.03 -15.93 -24.17
N ASP A 121 16.39 -16.28 -23.06
CA ASP A 121 15.13 -17.04 -23.07
C ASP A 121 13.95 -16.11 -22.79
N HIS A 122 13.20 -15.80 -23.82
CA HIS A 122 12.05 -14.88 -23.82
C HIS A 122 10.87 -15.40 -22.96
N THR A 123 10.84 -16.67 -22.62
CA THR A 123 9.76 -17.28 -21.81
C THR A 123 9.94 -17.11 -20.32
N ARG A 124 11.12 -16.67 -19.85
CA ARG A 124 11.49 -16.60 -18.43
C ARG A 124 11.23 -15.26 -17.74
N HIS A 125 10.41 -14.40 -18.29
CA HIS A 125 10.01 -13.18 -17.61
C HIS A 125 8.89 -13.43 -16.60
N GLY A 126 9.02 -12.86 -15.39
CA GLY A 126 7.99 -12.95 -14.37
C GLY A 126 6.69 -12.26 -14.82
N ILE A 127 5.56 -12.75 -14.33
CA ILE A 127 4.21 -12.25 -14.65
C ILE A 127 4.11 -10.72 -14.45
N GLY A 128 4.74 -10.17 -13.42
CA GLY A 128 4.71 -8.73 -13.15
C GLY A 128 5.29 -7.88 -14.29
N LEU A 129 6.42 -8.29 -14.89
CA LEU A 129 7.01 -7.57 -16.04
C LEU A 129 6.12 -7.67 -17.29
N LYS A 130 5.45 -8.79 -17.48
CA LYS A 130 4.49 -8.97 -18.58
C LYS A 130 3.26 -8.07 -18.39
N ASN A 131 2.79 -7.89 -17.16
CA ASN A 131 1.73 -6.93 -16.83
C ASN A 131 2.14 -5.48 -17.16
N LEU A 132 3.38 -5.10 -16.87
CA LEU A 132 3.89 -3.76 -17.25
C LEU A 132 3.94 -3.56 -18.76
N LEU A 133 4.37 -4.59 -19.51
CA LEU A 133 4.37 -4.56 -20.97
C LEU A 133 2.95 -4.36 -21.51
N PHE A 134 1.98 -5.08 -20.96
CA PHE A 134 0.57 -4.96 -21.33
C PHE A 134 0.03 -3.56 -21.05
N ILE A 135 0.28 -2.98 -19.85
CA ILE A 135 -0.13 -1.62 -19.50
C ILE A 135 0.48 -0.61 -20.49
N ALA A 136 1.77 -0.74 -20.82
CA ALA A 136 2.44 0.13 -21.76
C ALA A 136 1.82 0.05 -23.17
N ALA A 137 1.48 -1.17 -23.63
CA ALA A 137 0.81 -1.37 -24.91
C ALA A 137 -0.59 -0.76 -24.94
N GLU A 138 -1.38 -0.91 -23.86
CA GLU A 138 -2.71 -0.30 -23.75
C GLU A 138 -2.65 1.25 -23.73
N LEU A 139 -1.68 1.84 -23.02
CA LEU A 139 -1.46 3.28 -23.03
C LEU A 139 -1.13 3.80 -24.41
N LEU A 140 -0.21 3.12 -25.12
CA LEU A 140 0.13 3.47 -26.48
C LEU A 140 -1.08 3.39 -27.42
N LEU A 141 -1.91 2.36 -27.28
CA LEU A 141 -3.13 2.21 -28.08
C LEU A 141 -4.14 3.33 -27.78
N LEU A 142 -4.33 3.68 -26.51
CA LEU A 142 -5.23 4.77 -26.09
C LEU A 142 -4.75 6.14 -26.57
N SER A 143 -3.44 6.41 -26.50
CA SER A 143 -2.87 7.67 -26.98
C SER A 143 -3.05 7.88 -28.50
N GLN A 144 -3.07 6.79 -29.29
CA GLN A 144 -3.33 6.83 -30.72
C GLN A 144 -4.82 7.04 -31.07
N SER A 145 -5.72 6.65 -30.17
CA SER A 145 -7.17 6.67 -30.40
C SER A 145 -7.85 7.95 -29.93
N ALA A 146 -7.09 8.94 -29.47
CA ALA A 146 -7.61 10.17 -28.80
C ALA A 146 -8.54 11.05 -29.68
N GLU A 147 -8.62 10.82 -31.00
CA GLU A 147 -9.47 11.62 -31.88
C GLU A 147 -10.98 11.32 -31.74
N THR A 148 -11.38 10.21 -31.10
CA THR A 148 -12.77 9.70 -31.16
C THR A 148 -13.48 9.55 -29.83
N GLY A 149 -12.89 9.91 -28.67
CA GLY A 149 -13.56 9.75 -27.38
C GLY A 149 -12.67 10.04 -26.17
N LEU A 150 -13.19 9.73 -24.97
CA LEU A 150 -12.42 9.83 -23.73
C LEU A 150 -11.43 8.65 -23.64
N PRO A 151 -10.12 8.88 -23.68
CA PRO A 151 -9.13 7.83 -23.51
C PRO A 151 -9.09 7.42 -22.01
N LEU A 152 -9.75 6.32 -21.66
CA LEU A 152 -9.88 5.84 -20.29
C LEU A 152 -9.18 4.48 -20.11
N LEU A 153 -8.21 4.43 -19.23
CA LEU A 153 -7.52 3.22 -18.80
C LEU A 153 -8.07 2.73 -17.46
N LEU A 154 -8.61 1.52 -17.41
CA LEU A 154 -9.08 0.86 -16.19
C LEU A 154 -8.13 -0.29 -15.88
N VAL A 155 -7.47 -0.24 -14.71
CA VAL A 155 -6.52 -1.28 -14.27
C VAL A 155 -6.91 -1.80 -12.89
N GLU A 156 -7.08 -3.11 -12.77
CA GLU A 156 -7.31 -3.78 -11.50
C GLU A 156 -6.00 -4.33 -10.95
N GLU A 157 -5.69 -3.98 -9.71
CA GLU A 157 -4.54 -4.48 -8.94
C GLU A 157 -3.22 -4.50 -9.76
N PRO A 158 -2.77 -3.35 -10.31
CA PRO A 158 -1.57 -3.30 -11.14
C PRO A 158 -0.30 -3.74 -10.41
N GLU A 159 -0.33 -3.75 -9.08
CA GLU A 159 0.74 -4.25 -8.22
C GLU A 159 0.95 -5.76 -8.25
N ALA A 160 0.02 -6.52 -8.79
CA ALA A 160 0.08 -7.97 -8.78
C ALA A 160 1.41 -8.49 -9.37
N HIS A 161 2.17 -9.24 -8.56
CA HIS A 161 3.49 -9.77 -8.88
C HIS A 161 4.60 -8.75 -9.16
N LEU A 162 4.38 -7.46 -8.83
CA LEU A 162 5.41 -6.42 -8.94
C LEU A 162 6.19 -6.27 -7.64
N HIS A 163 7.51 -6.16 -7.77
CA HIS A 163 8.37 -5.75 -6.66
C HIS A 163 7.98 -4.32 -6.19
N PRO A 164 8.02 -4.01 -4.88
CA PRO A 164 7.60 -2.70 -4.34
C PRO A 164 8.19 -1.49 -5.07
N GLN A 165 9.45 -1.54 -5.48
CA GLN A 165 10.09 -0.45 -6.24
C GLN A 165 9.47 -0.26 -7.63
N LEU A 166 9.06 -1.35 -8.28
CA LEU A 166 8.36 -1.27 -9.56
C LEU A 166 6.93 -0.74 -9.41
N GLN A 167 6.27 -1.02 -8.28
CA GLN A 167 4.96 -0.44 -7.97
C GLN A 167 5.04 1.09 -7.88
N LEU A 168 6.06 1.61 -7.19
CA LEU A 168 6.28 3.06 -7.08
C LEU A 168 6.57 3.68 -8.46
N ARG A 169 7.43 3.04 -9.24
CA ARG A 169 7.77 3.52 -10.58
C ARG A 169 6.58 3.47 -11.54
N LEU A 170 5.73 2.45 -11.42
CA LEU A 170 4.50 2.35 -12.20
C LEU A 170 3.57 3.53 -11.94
N MET A 171 3.38 3.93 -10.68
CA MET A 171 2.54 5.09 -10.34
C MET A 171 3.09 6.39 -10.94
N GLU A 172 4.40 6.61 -10.80
CA GLU A 172 5.07 7.78 -11.41
C GLU A 172 4.86 7.80 -12.93
N PHE A 173 5.08 6.67 -13.59
CA PHE A 173 4.88 6.52 -15.03
C PHE A 173 3.43 6.79 -15.46
N LEU A 174 2.45 6.21 -14.75
CA LEU A 174 1.03 6.43 -15.07
C LEU A 174 0.61 7.90 -14.88
N GLU A 175 1.14 8.57 -13.86
CA GLU A 175 0.88 9.99 -13.64
C GLU A 175 1.51 10.87 -14.73
N GLU A 176 2.77 10.60 -15.12
CA GLU A 176 3.45 11.27 -16.21
C GLU A 176 2.70 11.11 -17.54
N GLU A 177 2.27 9.87 -17.85
CA GLU A 177 1.55 9.58 -19.10
C GLU A 177 0.13 10.16 -19.12
N ALA A 178 -0.59 10.15 -17.99
CA ALA A 178 -1.90 10.77 -17.89
C ALA A 178 -1.85 12.26 -18.23
N ILE A 179 -0.78 12.96 -17.80
CA ILE A 179 -0.55 14.37 -18.11
C ILE A 179 -0.14 14.56 -19.57
N ALA A 180 0.81 13.73 -20.07
CA ALA A 180 1.40 13.89 -21.39
C ALA A 180 0.43 13.56 -22.53
N SER A 181 -0.36 12.48 -22.38
CA SER A 181 -1.22 11.96 -23.45
C SER A 181 -2.72 12.23 -23.21
N GLY A 182 -3.10 12.86 -22.08
CA GLY A 182 -4.48 13.14 -21.73
C GLY A 182 -5.32 11.89 -21.43
N VAL A 183 -4.71 10.75 -21.16
CA VAL A 183 -5.38 9.52 -20.77
C VAL A 183 -5.81 9.60 -19.32
N GLN A 184 -7.09 9.36 -19.05
CA GLN A 184 -7.59 9.21 -17.69
C GLN A 184 -7.35 7.76 -17.22
N ALA A 185 -6.66 7.59 -16.08
CA ALA A 185 -6.43 6.28 -15.49
C ALA A 185 -7.25 6.11 -14.20
N VAL A 186 -7.94 4.97 -14.07
CA VAL A 186 -8.62 4.54 -12.85
C VAL A 186 -8.05 3.20 -12.43
N LEU A 187 -7.52 3.16 -11.21
CA LEU A 187 -6.83 2.00 -10.67
C LEU A 187 -7.56 1.48 -9.43
N THR A 188 -7.66 0.17 -9.28
CA THR A 188 -7.98 -0.44 -7.99
C THR A 188 -6.72 -1.04 -7.40
N THR A 189 -6.52 -0.92 -6.09
CA THR A 189 -5.30 -1.42 -5.44
C THR A 189 -5.56 -1.83 -4.00
N HIS A 190 -4.80 -2.83 -3.54
CA HIS A 190 -4.63 -3.20 -2.13
C HIS A 190 -3.20 -2.93 -1.65
N SER A 191 -2.38 -2.24 -2.44
CA SER A 191 -0.99 -1.93 -2.11
C SER A 191 -0.84 -0.61 -1.36
N PRO A 192 -0.31 -0.62 -0.13
CA PRO A 192 0.07 0.61 0.56
C PRO A 192 1.16 1.40 -0.19
N ASN A 193 2.00 0.73 -0.98
CA ASN A 193 3.01 1.40 -1.80
C ASN A 193 2.37 2.29 -2.87
N LEU A 194 1.39 1.75 -3.62
CA LEU A 194 0.66 2.53 -4.62
C LEU A 194 -0.13 3.66 -3.96
N ALA A 195 -0.87 3.34 -2.89
CA ALA A 195 -1.68 4.33 -2.17
C ALA A 195 -0.84 5.47 -1.59
N SER A 196 0.41 5.20 -1.17
CA SER A 196 1.32 6.22 -0.63
C SER A 196 1.85 7.20 -1.68
N LYS A 197 1.81 6.83 -2.96
CA LYS A 197 2.27 7.66 -4.08
C LYS A 197 1.14 8.44 -4.74
N ALA A 198 -0.09 7.96 -4.63
CA ALA A 198 -1.25 8.67 -5.16
C ALA A 198 -1.46 10.00 -4.43
N LYS A 199 -1.85 11.05 -5.15
CA LYS A 199 -2.33 12.29 -4.53
C LYS A 199 -3.57 11.98 -3.72
N LEU A 200 -3.61 12.42 -2.47
CA LEU A 200 -4.74 12.12 -1.57
C LEU A 200 -6.09 12.54 -2.17
N ALA A 201 -6.11 13.65 -2.92
CA ALA A 201 -7.31 14.14 -3.59
C ALA A 201 -7.83 13.20 -4.69
N ASP A 202 -6.99 12.34 -5.25
CA ASP A 202 -7.35 11.39 -6.31
C ASP A 202 -7.72 10.01 -5.75
N VAL A 203 -7.59 9.82 -4.42
CA VAL A 203 -7.91 8.57 -3.75
C VAL A 203 -9.39 8.51 -3.38
N SER A 204 -9.98 7.33 -3.57
CA SER A 204 -11.32 7.01 -3.08
C SER A 204 -11.28 5.70 -2.29
N ILE A 205 -11.84 5.71 -1.08
CA ILE A 205 -12.01 4.47 -0.28
C ILE A 205 -13.32 3.82 -0.71
N VAL A 206 -13.27 2.51 -0.99
CA VAL A 206 -14.48 1.73 -1.30
C VAL A 206 -14.77 0.79 -0.13
N ASP A 207 -15.92 0.96 0.49
CA ASP A 207 -16.40 0.07 1.57
C ASP A 207 -17.85 -0.35 1.33
N ARG A 208 -18.12 -1.67 1.39
CA ARG A 208 -19.45 -2.26 1.26
C ARG A 208 -20.28 -1.70 0.10
N GLY A 209 -19.64 -1.55 -1.07
CA GLY A 209 -20.31 -1.05 -2.28
C GLY A 209 -20.54 0.45 -2.32
N ARG A 210 -19.98 1.21 -1.37
CA ARG A 210 -20.02 2.68 -1.36
C ARG A 210 -18.64 3.24 -1.64
N VAL A 211 -18.59 4.35 -2.36
CA VAL A 211 -17.37 5.07 -2.70
C VAL A 211 -17.28 6.34 -1.86
N PHE A 212 -16.15 6.54 -1.23
CA PHE A 212 -15.84 7.69 -0.37
C PHE A 212 -14.62 8.43 -0.94
N PRO A 213 -14.83 9.43 -1.83
CA PRO A 213 -13.74 10.23 -2.38
C PRO A 213 -13.04 11.02 -1.28
N LEU A 214 -11.72 11.13 -1.34
CA LEU A 214 -10.92 11.92 -0.40
C LEU A 214 -10.57 13.30 -0.95
N SER A 215 -11.11 13.70 -2.10
CA SER A 215 -10.89 15.00 -2.72
C SER A 215 -11.46 16.16 -1.90
N GLU A 216 -11.01 17.36 -2.22
CA GLU A 216 -11.52 18.62 -1.62
C GLU A 216 -13.04 18.71 -1.74
N GLY A 217 -13.68 19.21 -0.69
CA GLY A 217 -15.15 19.29 -0.61
C GLY A 217 -15.84 18.00 -0.17
N HIS A 218 -15.17 16.84 -0.20
CA HIS A 218 -15.70 15.57 0.30
C HIS A 218 -15.23 15.25 1.71
N THR A 219 -14.03 15.69 2.08
CA THR A 219 -13.49 15.55 3.44
C THR A 219 -13.49 16.89 4.15
N VAL A 220 -13.28 16.89 5.49
CA VAL A 220 -13.10 18.12 6.28
C VAL A 220 -11.66 18.63 6.27
N LEU A 221 -10.78 18.05 5.43
CA LEU A 221 -9.40 18.50 5.27
C LEU A 221 -9.35 19.89 4.64
N ALA A 222 -8.47 20.75 5.16
CA ALA A 222 -8.15 22.01 4.53
C ALA A 222 -7.06 21.83 3.44
N PRO A 223 -6.94 22.76 2.46
CA PRO A 223 -5.90 22.64 1.41
C PRO A 223 -4.46 22.45 1.93
N GLY A 224 -4.16 23.03 3.10
CA GLY A 224 -2.86 22.85 3.76
C GLY A 224 -2.63 21.45 4.32
N ASP A 225 -3.73 20.73 4.67
CA ASP A 225 -3.64 19.36 5.17
C ASP A 225 -3.31 18.39 4.04
N TYR A 226 -3.87 18.56 2.84
CA TYR A 226 -3.52 17.75 1.65
C TYR A 226 -2.03 17.82 1.37
N ARG A 227 -1.48 19.05 1.26
CA ARG A 227 -0.04 19.27 1.02
C ARG A 227 0.87 18.67 2.09
N PHE A 228 0.39 18.66 3.34
CA PHE A 228 1.10 18.03 4.44
C PHE A 228 1.04 16.51 4.32
N LEU A 229 -0.14 15.94 4.15
CA LEU A 229 -0.36 14.49 4.10
C LEU A 229 0.37 13.85 2.91
N GLU A 230 0.37 14.47 1.73
CA GLU A 230 1.11 14.01 0.55
C GLU A 230 2.61 13.83 0.80
N LYS A 231 3.20 14.63 1.71
CA LYS A 231 4.62 14.52 2.06
C LYS A 231 4.91 13.46 3.13
N PHE A 232 3.93 13.16 3.97
CA PHE A 232 4.12 12.31 5.14
C PHE A 232 3.39 10.97 5.08
N LEU A 233 2.52 10.75 4.11
CA LEU A 233 1.88 9.46 3.82
C LEU A 233 2.88 8.56 3.09
N ASP A 234 3.69 7.83 3.85
CA ASP A 234 4.53 6.76 3.35
C ASP A 234 3.76 5.42 3.30
N ALA A 235 4.39 4.38 2.77
CA ALA A 235 3.78 3.06 2.66
C ALA A 235 3.33 2.47 4.01
N THR A 236 4.04 2.80 5.09
CA THR A 236 3.68 2.34 6.44
C THR A 236 2.39 2.99 6.91
N ARG A 237 2.26 4.31 6.73
CA ARG A 237 1.07 5.06 7.12
C ARG A 237 -0.11 4.83 6.18
N ALA A 238 0.14 4.56 4.91
CA ALA A 238 -0.90 4.25 3.92
C ALA A 238 -1.71 2.98 4.25
N ASN A 239 -1.23 2.13 5.16
CA ASN A 239 -2.02 1.01 5.70
C ASN A 239 -3.36 1.44 6.30
N LEU A 240 -3.49 2.71 6.73
CA LEU A 240 -4.75 3.25 7.23
C LEU A 240 -5.93 3.14 6.24
N PHE A 241 -5.64 3.19 4.91
CA PHE A 241 -6.68 3.10 3.88
C PHE A 241 -7.31 1.71 3.75
N PHE A 242 -6.63 0.67 4.23
CA PHE A 242 -7.02 -0.73 4.09
C PHE A 242 -7.53 -1.35 5.40
N ALA A 243 -7.50 -0.57 6.49
CA ALA A 243 -7.88 -1.03 7.82
C ALA A 243 -9.40 -1.00 8.03
N ARG A 244 -9.91 -1.92 8.86
CA ARG A 244 -11.29 -1.91 9.35
C ARG A 244 -11.50 -0.96 10.53
N GLY A 245 -10.42 -0.59 11.21
CA GLY A 245 -10.35 0.41 12.25
C GLY A 245 -8.93 0.94 12.34
N VAL A 246 -8.74 2.14 12.85
CA VAL A 246 -7.44 2.80 12.91
C VAL A 246 -7.17 3.30 14.31
N VAL A 247 -5.96 3.04 14.82
CA VAL A 247 -5.41 3.69 16.02
C VAL A 247 -4.30 4.62 15.57
N ILE A 248 -4.43 5.89 15.86
CA ILE A 248 -3.42 6.92 15.53
C ILE A 248 -2.70 7.31 16.81
N VAL A 249 -1.36 7.23 16.78
CA VAL A 249 -0.49 7.50 17.94
C VAL A 249 0.61 8.50 17.61
N GLU A 250 1.19 9.12 18.63
CA GLU A 250 2.21 10.15 18.47
C GLU A 250 3.64 9.61 18.37
N GLY A 251 3.89 8.38 18.88
CA GLY A 251 5.25 7.88 18.99
C GLY A 251 5.42 6.36 18.82
N ASP A 252 6.69 5.95 18.79
CA ASP A 252 7.06 4.54 18.61
C ASP A 252 6.79 3.70 19.87
N ALA A 253 6.78 4.31 21.05
CA ALA A 253 6.49 3.60 22.28
C ALA A 253 5.06 3.03 22.28
N GLU A 254 4.09 3.83 21.87
CA GLU A 254 2.69 3.42 21.68
C GLU A 254 2.58 2.36 20.58
N ASN A 255 3.28 2.57 19.46
CA ASN A 255 3.24 1.64 18.33
C ASN A 255 3.73 0.24 18.70
N ILE A 256 4.69 0.13 19.62
CA ILE A 256 5.23 -1.14 20.12
C ILE A 256 4.33 -1.75 21.19
N LEU A 257 3.87 -0.93 22.14
CA LEU A 257 3.21 -1.43 23.34
C LEU A 257 1.73 -1.73 23.13
N LEU A 258 0.99 -0.89 22.39
CA LEU A 258 -0.46 -1.02 22.25
C LEU A 258 -0.92 -2.34 21.63
N PRO A 259 -0.24 -2.93 20.60
CA PRO A 259 -0.62 -4.26 20.10
C PRO A 259 -0.59 -5.33 21.18
N VAL A 260 0.42 -5.27 22.06
CA VAL A 260 0.58 -6.23 23.17
C VAL A 260 -0.51 -6.03 24.21
N LEU A 261 -0.77 -4.78 24.62
CA LEU A 261 -1.84 -4.47 25.55
C LEU A 261 -3.21 -4.91 25.02
N ALA A 262 -3.48 -4.65 23.73
CA ALA A 262 -4.70 -5.06 23.06
C ALA A 262 -4.88 -6.58 23.07
N GLU A 263 -3.82 -7.34 22.82
CA GLU A 263 -3.87 -8.80 22.88
C GLU A 263 -4.14 -9.29 24.30
N LEU A 264 -3.45 -8.72 25.30
CA LEU A 264 -3.61 -9.10 26.71
C LEU A 264 -5.00 -8.76 27.30
N ILE A 265 -5.68 -7.73 26.80
CA ILE A 265 -7.07 -7.43 27.20
C ILE A 265 -8.13 -8.20 26.41
N GLY A 266 -7.70 -9.02 25.41
CA GLY A 266 -8.60 -9.82 24.57
C GLY A 266 -9.16 -9.08 23.34
N SER A 267 -8.64 -7.90 23.00
CA SER A 267 -9.08 -7.06 21.88
C SER A 267 -7.97 -6.95 20.81
N SER A 268 -7.49 -8.11 20.31
CA SER A 268 -6.38 -8.18 19.34
C SER A 268 -6.63 -7.31 18.12
N LEU A 269 -5.75 -6.35 17.87
CA LEU A 269 -5.85 -5.41 16.73
C LEU A 269 -5.77 -6.15 15.39
N SER A 270 -4.84 -7.09 15.26
CA SER A 270 -4.66 -7.85 14.01
C SER A 270 -5.86 -8.71 13.65
N ARG A 271 -6.49 -9.39 14.64
CA ARG A 271 -7.71 -10.19 14.41
C ARG A 271 -8.91 -9.33 13.99
N ASN A 272 -8.95 -8.08 14.42
CA ASN A 272 -10.03 -7.14 14.08
C ASN A 272 -9.71 -6.29 12.86
N GLY A 273 -8.54 -6.48 12.20
CA GLY A 273 -8.14 -5.72 11.03
C GLY A 273 -7.85 -4.25 11.34
N VAL A 274 -7.39 -3.95 12.55
CA VAL A 274 -7.06 -2.59 13.00
C VAL A 274 -5.58 -2.30 12.72
N SER A 275 -5.31 -1.16 12.09
CA SER A 275 -3.95 -0.66 11.87
C SER A 275 -3.58 0.40 12.90
N ILE A 276 -2.37 0.32 13.44
CA ILE A 276 -1.77 1.43 14.20
C ILE A 276 -0.96 2.29 13.24
N VAL A 277 -1.14 3.59 13.33
CA VAL A 277 -0.43 4.59 12.53
C VAL A 277 0.31 5.55 13.44
N ASN A 278 1.64 5.41 13.48
CA ASN A 278 2.50 6.37 14.18
C ASN A 278 2.76 7.58 13.29
N VAL A 279 2.34 8.74 13.74
CA VAL A 279 2.51 9.99 12.99
C VAL A 279 3.79 10.76 13.36
N GLY A 280 4.48 10.37 14.44
CA GLY A 280 5.78 10.91 14.83
C GLY A 280 5.75 12.36 15.37
N HIS A 281 4.58 12.99 15.45
CA HIS A 281 4.42 14.38 15.91
C HIS A 281 2.94 14.74 16.12
N ARG A 282 2.68 15.98 16.55
CA ARG A 282 1.30 16.52 16.76
C ARG A 282 0.43 16.62 15.49
N GLY A 283 0.80 15.99 14.39
CA GLY A 283 -0.01 15.86 13.15
C GLY A 283 -1.16 14.87 13.22
N LEU A 284 -1.34 14.19 14.34
CA LEU A 284 -2.35 13.20 14.67
C LEU A 284 -3.75 13.55 14.11
N PHE A 285 -4.17 14.79 14.31
CA PHE A 285 -5.49 15.26 13.90
C PHE A 285 -5.68 15.36 12.38
N ARG A 286 -4.61 15.56 11.59
CA ARG A 286 -4.71 15.60 10.13
C ARG A 286 -5.03 14.22 9.56
N TYR A 287 -4.43 13.17 10.13
CA TYR A 287 -4.70 11.79 9.71
C TYR A 287 -6.13 11.36 10.08
N GLY A 288 -6.62 11.73 11.28
CA GLY A 288 -8.01 11.45 11.67
C GLY A 288 -9.03 12.12 10.73
N ARG A 289 -8.77 13.36 10.30
CA ARG A 289 -9.64 14.13 9.42
C ARG A 289 -9.79 13.54 8.01
N ILE A 290 -8.89 12.65 7.57
CA ILE A 290 -9.04 11.89 6.32
C ILE A 290 -10.37 11.11 6.33
N PHE A 291 -10.77 10.61 7.51
CA PHE A 291 -11.96 9.77 7.68
C PHE A 291 -13.24 10.56 7.96
N GLN A 292 -13.14 11.88 8.08
CA GLN A 292 -14.29 12.75 8.31
C GLN A 292 -14.82 13.34 7.00
N ARG A 293 -16.11 13.23 6.79
CA ARG A 293 -16.81 13.72 5.59
C ARG A 293 -17.31 15.14 5.79
N ALA A 294 -17.16 15.99 4.77
CA ALA A 294 -17.75 17.32 4.75
C ALA A 294 -19.27 17.23 4.57
N SER A 295 -19.76 16.21 3.87
CA SER A 295 -21.17 15.96 3.62
C SER A 295 -21.42 14.47 3.33
N GLY A 296 -22.67 14.05 3.41
CA GLY A 296 -23.08 12.67 3.12
C GLY A 296 -22.84 11.70 4.30
N PRO A 297 -22.90 10.39 4.04
CA PRO A 297 -22.75 9.38 5.07
C PRO A 297 -21.32 9.34 5.60
N ALA A 298 -21.15 9.11 6.90
CA ALA A 298 -19.85 8.91 7.52
C ALA A 298 -19.15 7.67 6.94
N LEU A 299 -17.81 7.73 6.85
CA LEU A 299 -17.00 6.58 6.48
C LEU A 299 -17.04 5.56 7.65
N PRO A 300 -17.47 4.32 7.46
CA PRO A 300 -17.75 3.36 8.53
C PRO A 300 -16.49 2.70 9.11
N ILE A 301 -15.43 3.49 9.32
CA ILE A 301 -14.15 3.06 9.89
C ILE A 301 -13.95 3.82 11.20
N PRO A 302 -13.97 3.15 12.37
CA PRO A 302 -13.67 3.80 13.64
C PRO A 302 -12.19 4.19 13.72
N VAL A 303 -11.93 5.42 14.12
CA VAL A 303 -10.58 5.97 14.28
C VAL A 303 -10.40 6.46 15.70
N ALA A 304 -9.51 5.79 16.45
CA ALA A 304 -9.10 6.17 17.79
C ALA A 304 -7.79 6.96 17.73
N CYS A 305 -7.80 8.23 18.08
CA CYS A 305 -6.61 9.04 18.27
C CYS A 305 -6.20 8.97 19.73
N ILE A 306 -5.00 8.45 20.04
CA ILE A 306 -4.48 8.39 21.39
C ILE A 306 -3.48 9.52 21.58
N SER A 307 -3.67 10.36 22.59
CA SER A 307 -2.84 11.54 22.84
C SER A 307 -2.54 11.68 24.32
N ASP A 308 -1.33 12.15 24.60
CA ASP A 308 -0.93 12.55 25.95
C ASP A 308 -1.64 13.85 26.35
N ARG A 309 -2.01 13.96 27.61
CA ARG A 309 -2.57 15.21 28.18
C ARG A 309 -1.52 16.31 28.29
N ASP A 310 -0.26 15.93 28.46
CA ASP A 310 0.88 16.84 28.57
C ASP A 310 0.79 17.87 29.75
N LEU A 311 -0.03 17.59 30.75
CA LEU A 311 -0.19 18.42 31.94
C LEU A 311 0.45 17.73 33.15
N PRO A 312 1.66 18.14 33.58
CA PRO A 312 2.34 17.51 34.71
C PRO A 312 1.51 17.61 36.00
N PRO A 313 1.26 16.53 36.74
CA PRO A 313 0.58 16.57 38.02
C PRO A 313 1.44 17.32 39.09
N ASP A 314 0.82 17.79 40.16
CA ASP A 314 1.51 18.60 41.17
C ASP A 314 2.63 17.84 41.89
N GLU A 315 2.48 16.53 42.05
CA GLU A 315 3.50 15.64 42.60
C GLU A 315 4.77 15.60 41.75
N ALA A 316 4.68 15.89 40.45
CA ALA A 316 5.83 15.97 39.56
C ALA A 316 6.82 17.09 39.97
N SER A 317 6.35 18.14 40.62
CA SER A 317 7.22 19.22 41.09
C SER A 317 8.28 18.71 42.08
N HIS A 318 7.91 17.85 43.00
CA HIS A 318 8.79 17.29 44.02
C HIS A 318 9.83 16.31 43.43
N TYR A 319 9.37 15.36 42.60
CA TYR A 319 10.25 14.31 42.06
C TYR A 319 11.08 14.73 40.84
N LEU A 320 10.52 15.59 40.01
CA LEU A 320 11.04 15.89 38.66
C LEU A 320 11.53 17.34 38.53
N GLY A 321 11.21 18.21 39.47
CA GLY A 321 11.55 19.63 39.41
C GLY A 321 10.76 20.41 38.35
N VAL A 322 9.54 19.99 38.07
CA VAL A 322 8.65 20.68 37.12
C VAL A 322 8.02 21.88 37.81
N ARG A 323 8.10 23.07 37.20
CA ARG A 323 7.57 24.32 37.79
C ARG A 323 6.13 24.62 37.37
N LYS A 324 5.72 24.16 36.20
CA LYS A 324 4.37 24.39 35.65
C LYS A 324 3.58 23.07 35.75
N THR A 325 2.99 22.89 36.91
CA THR A 325 2.11 21.75 37.18
C THR A 325 0.66 22.07 36.87
N GLU A 326 -0.22 21.06 36.94
CA GLU A 326 -1.65 21.18 36.65
C GLU A 326 -2.30 22.33 37.44
N SER A 327 -2.09 22.42 38.76
CA SER A 327 -2.67 23.49 39.59
C SER A 327 -2.23 24.88 39.15
N VAL A 328 -0.98 25.05 38.73
CA VAL A 328 -0.48 26.32 38.19
C VAL A 328 -1.15 26.66 36.85
N LEU A 329 -1.31 25.67 35.97
CA LEU A 329 -1.94 25.86 34.66
C LEU A 329 -3.46 26.09 34.78
N ILE A 330 -4.12 25.48 35.78
CA ILE A 330 -5.53 25.75 36.09
C ILE A 330 -5.68 27.22 36.51
N THR A 331 -4.79 27.72 37.42
CA THR A 331 -4.82 29.10 37.87
C THR A 331 -4.58 30.07 36.70
N GLU A 332 -3.78 29.69 35.72
CA GLU A 332 -3.56 30.47 34.49
C GLU A 332 -4.71 30.36 33.46
N GLY A 333 -5.77 29.57 33.72
CA GLY A 333 -6.90 29.38 32.84
C GLY A 333 -6.60 28.61 31.54
N LYS A 334 -5.48 27.88 31.48
CA LYS A 334 -4.97 27.25 30.25
C LYS A 334 -5.45 25.82 30.06
N VAL A 335 -5.91 25.12 31.10
CA VAL A 335 -6.26 23.68 31.05
C VAL A 335 -7.46 23.43 30.16
N ALA A 336 -8.55 24.19 30.37
CA ALA A 336 -9.78 24.00 29.57
C ALA A 336 -9.56 24.25 28.06
N GLN A 337 -8.76 25.26 27.71
CA GLN A 337 -8.42 25.54 26.32
C GLN A 337 -7.53 24.44 25.74
N HIS A 338 -6.60 23.89 26.51
CA HIS A 338 -5.73 22.80 26.11
C HIS A 338 -6.55 21.53 25.82
N GLU A 339 -7.41 21.13 26.75
CA GLU A 339 -8.29 19.96 26.59
C GLU A 339 -9.26 20.11 25.43
N ALA A 340 -9.86 21.28 25.24
CA ALA A 340 -10.69 21.58 24.07
C ALA A 340 -9.89 21.45 22.76
N THR A 341 -8.60 21.82 22.78
CA THR A 341 -7.74 21.70 21.60
C THR A 341 -7.46 20.24 21.25
N LEU A 342 -7.25 19.37 22.25
CA LEU A 342 -7.01 17.94 22.04
C LEU A 342 -8.21 17.22 21.38
N LYS A 343 -9.44 17.60 21.74
CA LYS A 343 -10.68 17.02 21.21
C LYS A 343 -11.32 17.82 20.08
N LYS A 344 -10.66 18.88 19.60
CA LYS A 344 -11.21 19.81 18.59
C LYS A 344 -11.71 19.12 17.33
N TYR A 345 -11.12 18.02 16.96
CA TYR A 345 -11.40 17.31 15.71
C TYR A 345 -12.19 16.03 15.90
N ASP A 346 -12.72 15.80 17.10
CA ASP A 346 -13.64 14.69 17.32
C ASP A 346 -14.93 14.92 16.51
N GLY A 347 -15.39 13.88 15.86
CA GLY A 347 -16.62 13.92 15.08
C GLY A 347 -16.79 12.69 14.19
N GLN A 348 -18.02 12.36 13.86
CA GLN A 348 -18.38 11.15 13.14
C GLN A 348 -17.78 9.91 13.85
N LEU A 349 -16.93 9.12 13.19
CA LEU A 349 -16.28 7.96 13.80
C LEU A 349 -14.80 8.22 14.16
N VAL A 350 -14.39 9.48 14.25
CA VAL A 350 -13.08 9.89 14.76
C VAL A 350 -13.23 10.37 16.20
N LYS A 351 -12.51 9.74 17.12
CA LYS A 351 -12.59 10.04 18.55
C LYS A 351 -11.19 10.09 19.16
N THR A 352 -10.94 11.11 19.98
CA THR A 352 -9.68 11.28 20.71
C THR A 352 -9.80 10.75 22.13
N PHE A 353 -8.87 9.88 22.50
CA PHE A 353 -8.72 9.32 23.84
C PHE A 353 -7.45 9.93 24.46
N VAL A 354 -7.66 10.74 25.48
CA VAL A 354 -6.59 11.50 26.13
C VAL A 354 -6.19 10.84 27.43
N SER A 355 -4.89 10.74 27.70
CA SER A 355 -4.39 10.25 28.99
C SER A 355 -4.98 11.08 30.12
N PRO A 356 -5.55 10.49 31.17
CA PRO A 356 -6.27 11.24 32.20
C PRO A 356 -5.36 12.08 33.11
N GLN A 357 -4.10 11.69 33.24
CA GLN A 357 -3.20 12.39 34.16
C GLN A 357 -2.08 13.13 33.43
N TRP A 358 -1.20 12.45 32.69
CA TRP A 358 -0.06 13.12 32.07
C TRP A 358 0.36 12.53 30.72
N THR A 359 1.10 11.40 30.79
CA THR A 359 1.62 10.68 29.60
C THR A 359 1.27 9.21 29.71
N LEU A 360 1.39 8.47 28.58
CA LEU A 360 1.17 7.04 28.57
C LEU A 360 1.92 6.31 29.70
N GLU A 361 3.22 6.55 29.83
CA GLU A 361 4.05 5.81 30.78
C GLU A 361 3.73 6.19 32.24
N TYR A 362 3.46 7.47 32.50
CA TYR A 362 3.04 7.90 33.82
C TYR A 362 1.72 7.26 34.26
N ASP A 363 0.77 7.24 33.34
CA ASP A 363 -0.55 6.66 33.60
C ASP A 363 -0.48 5.12 33.76
N LEU A 364 0.35 4.43 32.97
CA LEU A 364 0.58 2.98 33.19
C LEU A 364 1.14 2.68 34.58
N ALA A 365 2.09 3.50 35.06
CA ALA A 365 2.61 3.36 36.42
C ALA A 365 1.54 3.64 37.47
N LEU A 366 0.71 4.68 37.27
CA LEU A 366 -0.32 5.07 38.22
C LEU A 366 -1.44 4.03 38.38
N PHE A 367 -1.86 3.41 37.26
CA PHE A 367 -3.03 2.53 37.25
C PHE A 367 -2.72 1.05 37.55
N GLY A 368 -1.45 0.68 37.81
CA GLY A 368 -1.13 -0.65 38.32
C GLY A 368 0.03 -1.39 37.69
N LEU A 369 0.79 -0.74 36.82
CA LEU A 369 2.01 -1.30 36.19
C LEU A 369 3.31 -0.64 36.70
N ALA A 370 3.29 -0.04 37.91
CA ALA A 370 4.45 0.67 38.44
C ALA A 370 5.71 -0.21 38.55
N LYS A 371 5.58 -1.41 39.09
CA LYS A 371 6.70 -2.35 39.24
C LYS A 371 7.21 -2.83 37.88
N GLU A 372 6.32 -3.28 37.04
CA GLU A 372 6.65 -3.78 35.68
C GLU A 372 7.34 -2.70 34.84
N LEU A 373 6.82 -1.48 34.89
CA LEU A 373 7.42 -0.34 34.17
C LEU A 373 8.78 0.05 34.77
N HIS A 374 8.93 0.07 36.09
CA HIS A 374 10.21 0.36 36.74
C HIS A 374 11.29 -0.64 36.31
N MET A 375 10.96 -1.93 36.29
CA MET A 375 11.85 -3.00 35.83
C MET A 375 12.20 -2.85 34.35
N ALA A 376 11.21 -2.51 33.51
CA ALA A 376 11.42 -2.28 32.09
C ALA A 376 12.34 -1.07 31.82
N ILE A 377 12.19 0.01 32.60
CA ILE A 377 13.07 1.19 32.51
C ILE A 377 14.51 0.82 32.88
N ALA A 378 14.71 0.04 33.97
CA ALA A 378 16.04 -0.43 34.37
C ALA A 378 16.68 -1.32 33.30
N ALA A 379 15.89 -2.22 32.70
CA ALA A 379 16.34 -3.08 31.61
C ALA A 379 16.73 -2.27 30.37
N ALA A 380 15.89 -1.32 29.95
CA ALA A 380 16.16 -0.42 28.83
C ALA A 380 17.44 0.40 29.04
N LYS A 381 17.63 0.92 30.26
CA LYS A 381 18.84 1.66 30.61
C LYS A 381 20.09 0.80 30.51
N ALA A 382 20.08 -0.40 31.10
CA ALA A 382 21.19 -1.34 31.03
C ALA A 382 21.54 -1.71 29.58
N LEU A 383 20.52 -2.00 28.77
CA LEU A 383 20.68 -2.32 27.35
C LEU A 383 21.33 -1.16 26.56
N SER A 384 20.89 0.07 26.80
CA SER A 384 21.44 1.28 26.16
C SER A 384 22.90 1.54 26.57
N GLU A 385 23.29 1.26 27.83
CA GLU A 385 24.64 1.48 28.36
C GLU A 385 25.63 0.37 27.98
N THR A 386 25.18 -0.88 27.92
CA THR A 386 26.06 -2.05 27.76
C THR A 386 25.87 -2.78 26.42
N GLY A 387 24.80 -2.52 25.69
CA GLY A 387 24.41 -3.28 24.49
C GLY A 387 23.94 -4.72 24.76
N THR A 388 23.80 -5.12 26.03
CA THR A 388 23.40 -6.45 26.45
C THR A 388 22.20 -6.40 27.39
N ALA A 389 21.45 -7.51 27.48
CA ALA A 389 20.37 -7.63 28.47
C ALA A 389 20.94 -7.43 29.91
N PRO A 390 20.17 -6.83 30.82
CA PRO A 390 20.59 -6.61 32.19
C PRO A 390 20.93 -7.94 32.87
N ASP A 391 22.01 -7.95 33.62
CA ASP A 391 22.38 -9.09 34.43
C ASP A 391 21.48 -9.20 35.68
N GLN A 392 21.60 -10.32 36.40
CA GLN A 392 20.81 -10.54 37.62
C GLN A 392 21.09 -9.50 38.71
N VAL A 393 22.29 -8.91 38.74
CA VAL A 393 22.66 -7.91 39.72
C VAL A 393 21.92 -6.59 39.44
N ALA A 394 21.87 -6.17 38.19
CA ALA A 394 21.12 -4.98 37.78
C ALA A 394 19.61 -5.15 38.02
N ILE A 395 19.06 -6.32 37.73
CA ILE A 395 17.66 -6.63 38.02
C ILE A 395 17.37 -6.57 39.53
N ALA A 396 18.19 -7.23 40.36
CA ALA A 396 18.02 -7.22 41.80
C ALA A 396 18.17 -5.81 42.41
N ALA A 397 19.09 -4.98 41.89
CA ALA A 397 19.25 -3.61 42.30
C ALA A 397 18.01 -2.75 41.98
N ALA A 398 17.44 -2.92 40.79
CA ALA A 398 16.20 -2.24 40.39
C ALA A 398 15.03 -2.65 41.28
N GLU A 399 14.88 -3.94 41.56
CA GLU A 399 13.83 -4.46 42.45
C GLU A 399 13.97 -3.96 43.88
N ALA A 400 15.20 -3.92 44.39
CA ALA A 400 15.49 -3.38 45.72
C ALA A 400 15.17 -1.88 45.79
N ALA A 401 15.49 -1.09 44.76
CA ALA A 401 15.18 0.33 44.67
C ALA A 401 13.66 0.59 44.66
N PHE A 402 12.90 -0.20 43.92
CA PHE A 402 11.45 -0.12 43.90
C PHE A 402 10.84 -0.45 45.28
N THR A 403 11.28 -1.53 45.90
CA THR A 403 10.81 -1.97 47.22
C THR A 403 11.13 -0.94 48.32
N ALA A 404 12.31 -0.31 48.26
CA ALA A 404 12.70 0.76 49.18
C ALA A 404 11.84 2.00 49.02
N GLU A 405 11.42 2.35 47.80
CA GLU A 405 10.51 3.47 47.60
C GLU A 405 9.09 3.14 48.10
N GLU A 406 8.59 1.93 47.78
CA GLU A 406 7.27 1.45 48.23
C GLU A 406 7.17 1.39 49.75
N ALA A 407 8.26 1.03 50.45
CA ALA A 407 8.34 1.01 51.90
C ALA A 407 8.11 2.38 52.58
N LYS A 408 8.36 3.46 51.85
CA LYS A 408 8.05 4.83 52.29
C LYS A 408 6.57 5.17 52.27
N LYS A 409 5.74 4.27 51.74
CA LYS A 409 4.27 4.41 51.58
C LYS A 409 3.90 5.69 50.81
N PRO A 410 4.47 5.89 49.62
CA PRO A 410 4.12 7.06 48.80
C PRO A 410 2.67 6.94 48.33
N SER A 411 2.04 8.08 47.98
CA SER A 411 0.78 8.03 47.22
C SER A 411 1.02 7.39 45.84
N ALA A 412 -0.03 6.86 45.21
CA ALA A 412 0.07 6.27 43.89
C ALA A 412 0.69 7.25 42.86
N ARG A 413 0.32 8.53 42.90
CA ARG A 413 0.88 9.59 42.07
C ARG A 413 2.38 9.86 42.34
N GLN A 414 2.79 9.81 43.61
CA GLN A 414 4.20 9.94 44.00
C GLN A 414 5.03 8.75 43.47
N LEU A 415 4.52 7.54 43.61
CA LEU A 415 5.17 6.34 43.10
C LEU A 415 5.27 6.38 41.56
N ALA A 416 4.21 6.77 40.86
CA ALA A 416 4.24 6.95 39.42
C ALA A 416 5.26 8.02 38.98
N ALA A 417 5.37 9.15 39.70
CA ALA A 417 6.38 10.17 39.43
C ALA A 417 7.81 9.65 39.63
N PHE A 418 8.03 8.85 40.69
CA PHE A 418 9.31 8.18 40.91
C PHE A 418 9.70 7.26 39.78
N VAL A 419 8.78 6.39 39.35
CA VAL A 419 9.00 5.45 38.27
C VAL A 419 9.25 6.16 36.94
N PHE A 420 8.49 7.22 36.64
CA PHE A 420 8.59 7.98 35.40
C PHE A 420 9.85 8.86 35.30
N LYS A 421 10.50 9.15 36.42
CA LYS A 421 11.64 10.07 36.50
C LYS A 421 12.77 9.81 35.52
N PRO A 422 13.26 8.57 35.32
CA PRO A 422 14.33 8.29 34.34
C PRO A 422 13.94 8.62 32.91
N LEU A 423 12.69 8.36 32.51
CA LEU A 423 12.16 8.69 31.18
C LEU A 423 12.06 10.21 31.01
N PHE A 424 11.53 10.91 32.00
CA PHE A 424 11.44 12.38 31.99
C PHE A 424 12.81 13.05 31.88
N LYS A 425 13.80 12.53 32.62
CA LYS A 425 15.19 13.04 32.61
C LYS A 425 15.98 12.55 31.39
N LYS A 426 15.36 11.82 30.45
CA LYS A 426 16.01 11.22 29.27
C LYS A 426 17.20 10.31 29.62
N GLN A 427 17.14 9.65 30.76
CA GLN A 427 18.11 8.66 31.21
C GLN A 427 17.82 7.25 30.68
N ALA A 428 16.61 7.03 30.18
CA ALA A 428 16.17 5.83 29.49
C ALA A 428 15.32 6.22 28.26
N SER A 429 15.35 5.38 27.24
CA SER A 429 14.56 5.53 26.02
C SER A 429 13.11 5.05 26.26
N LYS A 430 12.12 5.86 25.86
CA LYS A 430 10.72 5.47 25.89
C LYS A 430 10.45 4.25 25.00
N VAL A 431 11.08 4.21 23.85
CA VAL A 431 10.90 3.13 22.85
C VAL A 431 11.45 1.80 23.38
N GLU A 432 12.68 1.81 23.91
CA GLU A 432 13.28 0.63 24.51
C GLU A 432 12.52 0.18 25.76
N THR A 433 12.07 1.13 26.58
CA THR A 433 11.24 0.83 27.74
C THR A 433 9.91 0.15 27.33
N ALA A 434 9.24 0.64 26.29
CA ALA A 434 8.03 0.05 25.76
C ALA A 434 8.28 -1.39 25.26
N GLN A 435 9.41 -1.63 24.61
CA GLN A 435 9.82 -2.97 24.15
C GLN A 435 10.05 -3.92 25.33
N GLN A 436 10.79 -3.48 26.35
CA GLN A 436 11.05 -4.29 27.55
C GLN A 436 9.74 -4.56 28.34
N LEU A 437 8.89 -3.55 28.50
CA LEU A 437 7.60 -3.71 29.15
C LEU A 437 6.70 -4.69 28.40
N ALA A 438 6.65 -4.59 27.08
CA ALA A 438 5.90 -5.52 26.23
C ALA A 438 6.36 -6.97 26.41
N ALA A 439 7.67 -7.20 26.51
CA ALA A 439 8.22 -8.54 26.77
C ALA A 439 7.83 -9.07 28.15
N VAL A 440 8.02 -8.27 29.21
CA VAL A 440 7.65 -8.63 30.59
C VAL A 440 6.17 -8.98 30.72
N LEU A 441 5.30 -8.19 30.10
CA LEU A 441 3.86 -8.42 30.15
C LEU A 441 3.43 -9.67 29.37
N LYS A 442 4.07 -9.96 28.23
CA LYS A 442 3.84 -11.18 27.47
C LYS A 442 4.26 -12.43 28.24
N ASP A 443 5.44 -12.39 28.85
CA ASP A 443 5.98 -13.52 29.64
C ASP A 443 5.12 -13.80 30.88
N ALA A 444 4.62 -12.74 31.53
CA ALA A 444 3.71 -12.85 32.67
C ALA A 444 2.33 -13.42 32.27
N ASN A 445 1.93 -13.25 31.02
CA ASN A 445 0.68 -13.75 30.44
C ASN A 445 -0.55 -13.60 31.36
N PRO A 446 -0.88 -12.39 31.82
CA PRO A 446 -1.99 -12.18 32.73
C PRO A 446 -3.32 -12.49 32.06
N THR A 447 -4.32 -12.92 32.84
CA THR A 447 -5.68 -13.05 32.29
C THR A 447 -6.20 -11.70 31.83
N PRO A 448 -7.07 -11.64 30.80
CA PRO A 448 -7.63 -10.38 30.32
C PRO A 448 -8.29 -9.54 31.40
N ALA A 449 -9.01 -10.16 32.33
CA ALA A 449 -9.64 -9.50 33.48
C ALA A 449 -8.60 -8.86 34.43
N ALA A 450 -7.47 -9.54 34.67
CA ALA A 450 -6.40 -9.02 35.51
C ALA A 450 -5.69 -7.84 34.82
N MET A 451 -5.43 -7.96 33.50
CA MET A 451 -4.78 -6.89 32.74
C MET A 451 -5.64 -5.63 32.68
N ARG A 452 -6.95 -5.78 32.42
CA ARG A 452 -7.90 -4.64 32.39
C ARG A 452 -7.93 -3.85 33.71
N LYS A 453 -7.71 -4.48 34.85
CA LYS A 453 -7.63 -3.80 36.17
C LYS A 453 -6.36 -2.96 36.34
N LYS A 454 -5.30 -3.26 35.56
CA LYS A 454 -4.00 -2.58 35.64
C LYS A 454 -3.82 -1.50 34.57
N LEU A 455 -4.77 -1.38 33.64
CA LEU A 455 -4.71 -0.39 32.58
C LEU A 455 -5.65 0.78 32.80
N PRO A 456 -5.27 2.00 32.43
CA PRO A 456 -6.17 3.15 32.44
C PRO A 456 -7.31 2.95 31.43
N ALA A 457 -8.52 3.37 31.83
CA ALA A 457 -9.76 3.11 31.06
C ALA A 457 -9.67 3.69 29.63
N TYR A 458 -9.07 4.86 29.44
CA TYR A 458 -8.96 5.49 28.13
C TYR A 458 -8.24 4.62 27.08
N LEU A 459 -7.25 3.82 27.49
CA LEU A 459 -6.54 2.90 26.58
C LEU A 459 -7.44 1.72 26.20
N ILE A 460 -8.13 1.14 27.17
CA ILE A 460 -9.07 0.03 26.92
C ILE A 460 -10.17 0.50 25.97
N GLU A 461 -10.76 1.67 26.26
CA GLU A 461 -11.80 2.27 25.43
C GLU A 461 -11.31 2.57 24.02
N ALA A 462 -10.09 3.12 23.86
CA ALA A 462 -9.51 3.42 22.56
C ALA A 462 -9.31 2.16 21.71
N LEU A 463 -8.74 1.10 22.30
CA LEU A 463 -8.46 -0.15 21.62
C LEU A 463 -9.77 -0.88 21.23
N GLU A 464 -10.74 -0.93 22.14
CA GLU A 464 -12.05 -1.53 21.87
C GLU A 464 -12.85 -0.73 20.84
N TYR A 465 -12.80 0.59 20.90
CA TYR A 465 -13.43 1.46 19.92
C TYR A 465 -12.89 1.21 18.50
N ALA A 466 -11.57 1.16 18.37
CA ALA A 466 -10.95 0.88 17.08
C ALA A 466 -11.28 -0.53 16.55
N CYS A 467 -11.46 -1.50 17.46
CA CYS A 467 -11.89 -2.86 17.11
C CYS A 467 -13.39 -2.96 16.75
N GLY A 468 -14.17 -1.89 16.92
CA GLY A 468 -15.64 -1.91 16.71
C GLY A 468 -16.39 -2.75 17.73
N THR A 469 -15.78 -3.03 18.90
CA THR A 469 -16.38 -3.74 20.00
C THR A 469 -16.99 -2.75 21.00
N THR A 470 -18.13 -3.09 21.59
CA THR A 470 -18.72 -2.25 22.66
C THR A 470 -17.83 -2.35 23.89
N PRO A 471 -17.37 -1.22 24.48
CA PRO A 471 -16.49 -1.24 25.64
C PRO A 471 -17.12 -2.01 26.80
N SER A 472 -16.46 -3.08 27.27
CA SER A 472 -16.79 -3.75 28.51
C SER A 472 -15.94 -3.14 29.63
N ILE A 473 -16.39 -2.03 30.20
CA ILE A 473 -15.68 -1.36 31.30
C ILE A 473 -15.95 -2.09 32.62
N PRO A 474 -14.91 -2.59 33.34
CA PRO A 474 -15.05 -2.85 34.76
C PRO A 474 -15.09 -1.50 35.47
N VAL A 475 -16.23 -1.22 36.09
CA VAL A 475 -16.39 -0.02 36.93
C VAL A 475 -15.40 -0.06 38.08
N ASN A 476 -14.24 0.59 37.94
CA ASN A 476 -13.43 1.05 39.06
C ASN A 476 -13.48 2.59 39.00
N ALA A 477 -14.58 3.14 39.52
CA ALA A 477 -14.78 4.59 39.60
C ALA A 477 -14.07 5.24 40.81
N ASP A 478 -13.29 4.50 41.58
CA ASP A 478 -12.72 4.98 42.84
C ASP A 478 -11.18 4.98 42.86
N ALA A 479 -10.57 5.67 41.89
CA ALA A 479 -9.16 6.04 41.98
C ALA A 479 -8.98 7.48 41.43
N ALA A 480 -9.73 8.41 42.05
CA ALA A 480 -9.55 9.84 41.88
C ALA A 480 -8.80 10.44 43.06
#